data_f4572ac1993b4c3e40b949918f08a6e3
#
_entry.id   f4572ac1993b4c3e40b949918f08a6e3
#
_cell.length_a   1.000
_cell.length_b   1.000
_cell.length_c   1.000
_cell.angle_alpha   90.00
_cell.angle_beta   90.00
_cell.angle_gamma   90.00
#
_symmetry.space_group_name_H-M   'P 1'
#
loop_
_entity.id
_entity.type
_entity.pdbx_description
1 polymer ?
#
loop_
_entity_poly.entity_id
_entity_poly.type
_entity_poly.pdbx_seq_one_letter_code
_entity_poly.pdbx_strand_id
1 'polypeptide(L)'
;ITENYEDVESQMVDCMKYINKPLEKVTTGAYREMAKKAPKLWGKVYFDSEKGLLSEISKDSNKLMAKKLCKLINEINPDLIISTHPFSSQMTSYLKGKCKIDCEIATILTDFAIHKQWLVGSEYTNNFFVSNDNMKQDMINLGINENKIHVTGIPMSDRFFENFDKSKIYEMFKLDPNKKVILFFGGGEFGLGKDRTVQVLESFIKKLPNFQIVAVAGKNEKMKESFEELSKNNNVENRVRVLGFTDKVPELMNISCLVVSKPGGLTTTE
;
A
#
# COMPACT_ATOMS: atom_id res chain seq x y z
N ILE A 1 13.89 -8.00 7.54
CA ILE A 1 14.20 -8.58 8.86
C ILE A 1 15.21 -9.70 8.70
N THR A 2 14.94 -10.72 7.90
CA THR A 2 15.82 -11.89 7.73
C THR A 2 17.18 -11.58 7.13
N GLU A 3 17.32 -10.51 6.36
CA GLU A 3 18.63 -10.09 5.80
C GLU A 3 19.59 -9.58 6.88
N ASN A 4 19.07 -9.12 8.02
CA ASN A 4 19.85 -8.52 9.10
C ASN A 4 19.97 -9.41 10.35
N TYR A 5 19.26 -10.55 10.39
CA TYR A 5 19.24 -11.45 11.56
C TYR A 5 19.30 -12.91 11.08
N GLU A 6 20.42 -13.57 11.29
CA GLU A 6 20.69 -14.95 10.84
C GLU A 6 19.82 -15.99 11.57
N ASP A 7 19.32 -15.68 12.75
CA ASP A 7 18.48 -16.54 13.59
C ASP A 7 16.98 -16.34 13.36
N VAL A 8 16.58 -15.51 12.38
CA VAL A 8 15.19 -15.23 12.07
C VAL A 8 14.82 -15.82 10.71
N GLU A 9 13.86 -16.72 10.70
CA GLU A 9 13.20 -17.19 9.48
C GLU A 9 11.88 -16.44 9.28
N SER A 10 11.59 -15.98 8.06
CA SER A 10 10.33 -15.30 7.78
C SER A 10 9.64 -15.83 6.53
N GLN A 11 8.33 -15.92 6.60
CA GLN A 11 7.48 -16.28 5.47
C GLN A 11 6.42 -15.18 5.23
N MET A 12 6.36 -14.63 4.03
CA MET A 12 5.33 -13.68 3.64
C MET A 12 4.14 -14.40 3.02
N VAL A 13 2.95 -14.14 3.54
CA VAL A 13 1.69 -14.73 3.07
C VAL A 13 0.69 -13.65 2.68
N ASP A 14 0.23 -13.67 1.44
CA ASP A 14 -0.96 -12.89 1.03
C ASP A 14 -2.20 -13.61 1.58
N CYS A 15 -2.67 -13.14 2.73
CA CYS A 15 -3.75 -13.73 3.49
C CYS A 15 -5.04 -13.88 2.67
N MET A 16 -5.39 -12.86 1.86
CA MET A 16 -6.59 -12.88 1.03
C MET A 16 -6.52 -13.93 -0.08
N LYS A 17 -5.39 -13.99 -0.78
CA LYS A 17 -5.17 -15.01 -1.85
C LYS A 17 -5.11 -16.42 -1.30
N TYR A 18 -4.46 -16.59 -0.15
CA TYR A 18 -4.36 -17.90 0.49
C TYR A 18 -5.73 -18.45 0.89
N ILE A 19 -6.56 -17.61 1.50
CA ILE A 19 -7.86 -18.04 2.04
C ILE A 19 -8.84 -18.37 0.92
N ASN A 20 -8.99 -17.50 -0.07
CA ASN A 20 -9.98 -17.73 -1.13
C ASN A 20 -9.73 -16.87 -2.40
N LYS A 21 -9.06 -17.43 -3.40
CA LYS A 21 -8.85 -16.77 -4.71
C LYS A 21 -10.13 -16.25 -5.39
N PRO A 22 -11.30 -16.96 -5.40
CA PRO A 22 -12.53 -16.42 -5.94
C PRO A 22 -13.10 -15.25 -5.13
N LEU A 23 -13.04 -15.30 -3.80
CA LEU A 23 -13.55 -14.24 -2.93
C LEU A 23 -12.69 -12.96 -3.04
N GLU A 24 -11.38 -13.11 -3.21
CA GLU A 24 -10.48 -11.99 -3.51
C GLU A 24 -10.95 -11.24 -4.77
N LYS A 25 -11.29 -11.95 -5.85
CA LYS A 25 -11.80 -11.33 -7.07
C LYS A 25 -13.16 -10.64 -6.89
N VAL A 26 -14.03 -11.19 -6.07
CA VAL A 26 -15.37 -10.62 -5.82
C VAL A 26 -15.28 -9.44 -4.87
N THR A 27 -14.60 -9.57 -3.72
CA THR A 27 -14.55 -8.50 -2.71
C THR A 27 -13.65 -7.34 -3.17
N THR A 28 -12.45 -7.62 -3.65
CA THR A 28 -11.58 -6.58 -4.21
C THR A 28 -12.11 -6.05 -5.53
N GLY A 29 -12.76 -6.86 -6.36
CA GLY A 29 -13.40 -6.42 -7.59
C GLY A 29 -14.58 -5.49 -7.35
N ALA A 30 -15.51 -5.86 -6.46
CA ALA A 30 -16.65 -5.01 -6.08
C ALA A 30 -16.19 -3.71 -5.39
N TYR A 31 -15.20 -3.81 -4.51
CA TYR A 31 -14.59 -2.66 -3.85
C TYR A 31 -13.93 -1.71 -4.85
N ARG A 32 -13.17 -2.24 -5.81
CA ARG A 32 -12.53 -1.48 -6.91
C ARG A 32 -13.57 -0.80 -7.81
N GLU A 33 -14.62 -1.51 -8.19
CA GLU A 33 -15.68 -0.96 -9.04
C GLU A 33 -16.45 0.14 -8.31
N MET A 34 -16.76 -0.03 -7.03
CA MET A 34 -17.43 0.98 -6.22
C MET A 34 -16.53 2.21 -6.03
N ALA A 35 -15.25 2.04 -5.71
CA ALA A 35 -14.31 3.15 -5.59
C ALA A 35 -14.15 3.93 -6.90
N LYS A 36 -14.20 3.24 -8.06
CA LYS A 36 -14.07 3.86 -9.38
C LYS A 36 -15.35 4.52 -9.87
N LYS A 37 -16.49 3.82 -9.77
CA LYS A 37 -17.77 4.26 -10.38
C LYS A 37 -18.61 5.13 -9.47
N ALA A 38 -18.46 4.98 -8.15
CA ALA A 38 -19.25 5.69 -7.16
C ALA A 38 -18.40 6.16 -5.96
N PRO A 39 -17.39 7.03 -6.13
CA PRO A 39 -16.46 7.42 -5.08
C PRO A 39 -17.15 8.08 -3.87
N LYS A 40 -18.28 8.79 -4.07
CA LYS A 40 -19.06 9.33 -2.96
C LYS A 40 -19.78 8.24 -2.17
N LEU A 41 -20.30 7.22 -2.85
CA LEU A 41 -20.93 6.07 -2.21
C LEU A 41 -19.88 5.23 -1.51
N TRP A 42 -18.72 5.05 -2.13
CA TRP A 42 -17.57 4.38 -1.51
C TRP A 42 -17.12 5.08 -0.24
N GLY A 43 -16.95 6.41 -0.28
CA GLY A 43 -16.62 7.21 0.90
C GLY A 43 -17.66 7.01 2.02
N LYS A 44 -18.95 7.03 1.68
CA LYS A 44 -20.02 6.78 2.64
C LYS A 44 -19.96 5.36 3.21
N VAL A 45 -19.78 4.34 2.39
CA VAL A 45 -19.58 2.94 2.83
C VAL A 45 -18.31 2.80 3.67
N TYR A 46 -17.22 3.48 3.30
CA TYR A 46 -15.97 3.51 4.06
C TYR A 46 -16.18 4.13 5.45
N PHE A 47 -16.84 5.28 5.55
CA PHE A 47 -17.15 5.92 6.82
C PHE A 47 -18.31 5.24 7.59
N ASP A 48 -19.30 4.66 6.90
CA ASP A 48 -20.40 3.92 7.52
C ASP A 48 -19.99 2.48 7.91
N SER A 49 -18.95 1.91 7.30
CA SER A 49 -18.35 0.65 7.78
C SER A 49 -17.76 0.79 9.19
N GLU A 50 -17.51 2.03 9.62
CA GLU A 50 -17.26 2.35 11.01
C GLU A 50 -18.45 2.00 11.94
N LYS A 51 -19.69 1.87 11.41
CA LYS A 51 -20.91 1.59 12.18
C LYS A 51 -21.32 0.11 12.25
N GLY A 52 -20.46 -0.80 11.79
CA GLY A 52 -20.61 -2.23 12.10
C GLY A 52 -21.52 -3.06 11.18
N LEU A 53 -22.10 -2.52 10.11
CA LEU A 53 -23.00 -3.29 9.22
C LEU A 53 -22.27 -4.40 8.44
N LEU A 54 -20.99 -4.22 8.12
CA LEU A 54 -20.14 -5.27 7.52
C LEU A 54 -19.62 -6.28 8.54
N SER A 55 -19.69 -5.98 9.84
CA SER A 55 -19.20 -6.87 10.89
C SER A 55 -20.08 -8.10 11.08
N GLU A 56 -21.38 -8.02 10.79
CA GLU A 56 -22.29 -9.16 10.98
C GLU A 56 -22.30 -10.13 9.79
N ILE A 57 -22.26 -9.63 8.56
CA ILE A 57 -22.14 -10.47 7.35
C ILE A 57 -20.78 -11.20 7.32
N SER A 58 -19.77 -10.63 7.98
CA SER A 58 -18.44 -11.20 8.04
C SER A 58 -18.27 -12.38 9.00
N LYS A 59 -19.12 -12.54 10.03
CA LYS A 59 -18.87 -13.51 11.12
C LYS A 59 -18.82 -14.97 10.66
N ASP A 60 -19.71 -15.41 9.80
CA ASP A 60 -19.75 -16.83 9.38
C ASP A 60 -18.80 -17.11 8.20
N SER A 61 -18.67 -16.20 7.25
CA SER A 61 -17.63 -16.30 6.21
C SER A 61 -16.23 -16.18 6.82
N ASN A 62 -16.04 -15.35 7.84
CA ASN A 62 -14.80 -15.23 8.58
C ASN A 62 -14.42 -16.52 9.34
N LYS A 63 -15.38 -17.28 9.87
CA LYS A 63 -15.10 -18.57 10.51
C LYS A 63 -14.54 -19.61 9.54
N LEU A 64 -15.08 -19.69 8.32
CA LEU A 64 -14.58 -20.63 7.30
C LEU A 64 -13.20 -20.19 6.78
N MET A 65 -13.02 -18.92 6.60
CA MET A 65 -11.73 -18.32 6.19
C MET A 65 -10.67 -18.52 7.27
N ALA A 66 -11.03 -18.29 8.52
CA ALA A 66 -10.14 -18.49 9.66
C ALA A 66 -9.64 -19.94 9.80
N LYS A 67 -10.45 -20.96 9.42
CA LYS A 67 -10.00 -22.37 9.45
C LYS A 67 -8.81 -22.64 8.53
N LYS A 68 -8.81 -22.09 7.32
CA LYS A 68 -7.68 -22.27 6.40
C LYS A 68 -6.42 -21.59 6.92
N LEU A 69 -6.57 -20.37 7.43
CA LEU A 69 -5.44 -19.63 8.00
C LEU A 69 -4.90 -20.33 9.26
N CYS A 70 -5.79 -20.84 10.11
CA CYS A 70 -5.43 -21.64 11.29
C CYS A 70 -4.59 -22.87 10.91
N LYS A 71 -4.98 -23.58 9.84
CA LYS A 71 -4.20 -24.74 9.36
C LYS A 71 -2.78 -24.32 8.96
N LEU A 72 -2.64 -23.26 8.17
CA LEU A 72 -1.33 -22.75 7.76
C LEU A 72 -0.47 -22.32 8.95
N ILE A 73 -1.05 -21.56 9.89
CA ILE A 73 -0.33 -21.09 11.08
C ILE A 73 0.16 -22.28 11.92
N ASN A 74 -0.69 -23.29 12.10
CA ASN A 74 -0.29 -24.49 12.86
C ASN A 74 0.74 -25.36 12.12
N GLU A 75 0.76 -25.35 10.79
CA GLU A 75 1.78 -26.05 9.99
C GLU A 75 3.13 -25.34 10.06
N ILE A 76 3.15 -24.00 10.05
CA ILE A 76 4.36 -23.19 10.18
C ILE A 76 4.83 -23.14 11.64
N ASN A 77 3.89 -23.10 12.57
CA ASN A 77 4.12 -22.92 14.01
C ASN A 77 5.03 -21.71 14.32
N PRO A 78 4.64 -20.47 13.91
CA PRO A 78 5.48 -19.31 14.09
C PRO A 78 5.48 -18.84 15.55
N ASP A 79 6.58 -18.22 15.98
CA ASP A 79 6.66 -17.51 17.26
C ASP A 79 5.91 -16.18 17.23
N LEU A 80 5.90 -15.52 16.05
CA LEU A 80 5.29 -14.20 15.85
C LEU A 80 4.57 -14.12 14.50
N ILE A 81 3.37 -13.54 14.51
CA ILE A 81 2.66 -13.15 13.30
C ILE A 81 2.60 -11.62 13.22
N ILE A 82 3.10 -11.06 12.12
CA ILE A 82 3.01 -9.63 11.84
C ILE A 82 1.95 -9.38 10.77
N SER A 83 0.92 -8.62 11.10
CA SER A 83 -0.14 -8.22 10.18
C SER A 83 0.10 -6.79 9.67
N THR A 84 0.11 -6.61 8.35
CA THR A 84 0.26 -5.31 7.68
C THR A 84 -1.01 -4.85 6.96
N HIS A 85 -2.14 -5.50 7.25
CA HIS A 85 -3.44 -5.18 6.67
C HIS A 85 -4.55 -5.48 7.71
N PRO A 86 -5.60 -4.63 7.82
CA PRO A 86 -6.68 -4.80 8.81
C PRO A 86 -7.30 -6.20 8.77
N PHE A 87 -7.52 -6.75 7.59
CA PHE A 87 -8.13 -8.08 7.44
C PHE A 87 -7.27 -9.18 8.07
N SER A 88 -5.95 -9.20 7.84
CA SER A 88 -5.07 -10.20 8.46
C SER A 88 -5.02 -10.03 9.97
N SER A 89 -4.97 -8.79 10.46
CA SER A 89 -5.00 -8.48 11.89
C SER A 89 -6.27 -9.03 12.56
N GLN A 90 -7.44 -8.79 11.96
CA GLN A 90 -8.73 -9.30 12.47
C GLN A 90 -8.78 -10.83 12.49
N MET A 91 -8.27 -11.49 11.44
CA MET A 91 -8.28 -12.96 11.35
C MET A 91 -7.37 -13.60 12.40
N THR A 92 -6.16 -13.09 12.55
CA THR A 92 -5.21 -13.61 13.55
C THR A 92 -5.71 -13.35 14.98
N SER A 93 -6.25 -12.16 15.26
CA SER A 93 -6.88 -11.83 16.54
C SER A 93 -8.08 -12.75 16.86
N TYR A 94 -8.93 -13.01 15.88
CA TYR A 94 -10.05 -13.94 16.03
C TYR A 94 -9.55 -15.36 16.39
N LEU A 95 -8.52 -15.86 15.70
CA LEU A 95 -7.94 -17.18 15.98
C LEU A 95 -7.31 -17.24 17.37
N LYS A 96 -6.58 -16.20 17.78
CA LYS A 96 -6.01 -16.08 19.12
C LYS A 96 -7.11 -16.10 20.20
N GLY A 97 -8.15 -15.30 20.03
CA GLY A 97 -9.30 -15.24 20.94
C GLY A 97 -10.10 -16.55 21.04
N LYS A 98 -9.96 -17.44 20.05
CA LYS A 98 -10.56 -18.80 20.09
C LYS A 98 -9.57 -19.87 20.55
N CYS A 99 -8.42 -19.49 21.08
CA CYS A 99 -7.35 -20.41 21.49
C CYS A 99 -6.96 -21.42 20.39
N LYS A 100 -6.95 -20.96 19.14
CA LYS A 100 -6.58 -21.79 17.98
C LYS A 100 -5.13 -21.61 17.57
N ILE A 101 -4.52 -20.52 18.00
CA ILE A 101 -3.08 -20.21 17.82
C ILE A 101 -2.56 -19.65 19.13
N ASP A 102 -1.30 -19.89 19.42
CA ASP A 102 -0.66 -19.47 20.68
C ASP A 102 0.52 -18.48 20.47
N CYS A 103 0.94 -18.26 19.24
CA CYS A 103 2.02 -17.32 18.91
C CYS A 103 1.67 -15.86 19.25
N GLU A 104 2.68 -15.02 19.36
CA GLU A 104 2.53 -13.58 19.48
C GLU A 104 1.90 -12.96 18.22
N ILE A 105 1.15 -11.88 18.39
CA ILE A 105 0.55 -11.14 17.28
C ILE A 105 0.96 -9.67 17.35
N ALA A 106 1.50 -9.18 16.24
CA ALA A 106 1.80 -7.77 16.05
C ALA A 106 1.04 -7.22 14.84
N THR A 107 0.70 -5.94 14.90
CA THR A 107 0.03 -5.24 13.80
C THR A 107 0.81 -3.96 13.47
N ILE A 108 1.22 -3.82 12.20
CA ILE A 108 1.84 -2.63 11.67
C ILE A 108 0.77 -1.85 10.88
N LEU A 109 0.41 -0.67 11.37
CA LEU A 109 -0.54 0.20 10.70
C LEU A 109 0.18 0.97 9.59
N THR A 110 -0.21 0.74 8.35
CA THR A 110 0.39 1.36 7.15
C THR A 110 -0.32 2.64 6.71
N ASP A 111 -1.02 3.28 7.63
CA ASP A 111 -1.76 4.53 7.44
C ASP A 111 -1.21 5.65 8.34
N PHE A 112 -1.55 6.90 8.05
CA PHE A 112 -1.22 8.06 8.89
C PHE A 112 -2.34 8.46 9.84
N ALA A 113 -3.48 7.77 9.79
CA ALA A 113 -4.62 7.96 10.69
C ALA A 113 -5.24 6.61 11.02
N ILE A 114 -5.86 6.52 12.21
CA ILE A 114 -6.50 5.29 12.64
C ILE A 114 -7.82 5.08 11.89
N HIS A 115 -7.96 3.90 11.35
CA HIS A 115 -9.22 3.37 10.88
C HIS A 115 -9.69 2.27 11.84
N LYS A 116 -10.95 2.32 12.28
CA LYS A 116 -11.48 1.39 13.31
C LYS A 116 -11.32 -0.09 12.95
N GLN A 117 -11.23 -0.41 11.66
CA GLN A 117 -10.99 -1.79 11.22
C GLN A 117 -9.64 -2.36 11.69
N TRP A 118 -8.65 -1.51 11.98
CA TRP A 118 -7.39 -1.95 12.57
C TRP A 118 -7.53 -2.40 14.03
N LEU A 119 -8.58 -1.95 14.72
CA LEU A 119 -8.78 -2.17 16.16
C LEU A 119 -9.72 -3.34 16.46
N VAL A 120 -10.33 -3.96 15.44
CA VAL A 120 -11.19 -5.14 15.67
C VAL A 120 -10.35 -6.30 16.16
N GLY A 121 -10.63 -6.78 17.37
CA GLY A 121 -9.88 -7.85 18.06
C GLY A 121 -8.57 -7.36 18.69
N SER A 122 -8.42 -6.07 18.90
CA SER A 122 -7.21 -5.46 19.47
C SER A 122 -6.83 -5.98 20.86
N GLU A 123 -7.79 -6.51 21.62
CA GLU A 123 -7.56 -7.13 22.92
C GLU A 123 -6.59 -8.33 22.82
N TYR A 124 -6.58 -9.03 21.70
CA TYR A 124 -5.72 -10.20 21.47
C TYR A 124 -4.38 -9.85 20.81
N THR A 125 -4.20 -8.61 20.33
CA THR A 125 -2.96 -8.15 19.74
C THR A 125 -1.96 -7.78 20.82
N ASN A 126 -0.73 -8.26 20.71
CA ASN A 126 0.34 -8.02 21.67
C ASN A 126 0.98 -6.65 21.45
N ASN A 127 1.28 -6.30 20.18
CA ASN A 127 1.97 -5.06 19.85
C ASN A 127 1.35 -4.39 18.61
N PHE A 128 1.27 -3.05 18.65
CA PHE A 128 0.89 -2.19 17.55
C PHE A 128 2.06 -1.27 17.19
N PHE A 129 2.37 -1.19 15.90
CA PHE A 129 3.36 -0.27 15.36
C PHE A 129 2.65 0.78 14.52
N VAL A 130 2.81 2.05 14.89
CA VAL A 130 2.09 3.18 14.30
C VAL A 130 3.04 4.20 13.69
N SER A 131 2.52 4.99 12.75
CA SER A 131 3.33 5.93 11.98
C SER A 131 3.75 7.19 12.76
N ASN A 132 2.94 7.60 13.74
CA ASN A 132 3.16 8.88 14.44
C ASN A 132 2.49 8.91 15.83
N ASP A 133 2.89 9.92 16.64
CA ASP A 133 2.40 10.11 18.01
C ASP A 133 0.90 10.42 18.08
N ASN A 134 0.33 11.10 17.07
CA ASN A 134 -1.11 11.36 17.05
C ASN A 134 -1.89 10.05 16.98
N MET A 135 -1.45 9.08 16.13
CA MET A 135 -2.08 7.76 16.10
C MET A 135 -1.94 7.03 17.44
N LYS A 136 -0.77 7.11 18.09
CA LYS A 136 -0.59 6.54 19.43
C LYS A 136 -1.60 7.13 20.40
N GLN A 137 -1.74 8.45 20.44
CA GLN A 137 -2.67 9.13 21.34
C GLN A 137 -4.13 8.76 21.02
N ASP A 138 -4.49 8.71 19.76
CA ASP A 138 -5.84 8.29 19.33
C ASP A 138 -6.16 6.85 19.76
N MET A 139 -5.20 5.93 19.66
CA MET A 139 -5.37 4.55 20.12
C MET A 139 -5.54 4.47 21.64
N ILE A 140 -4.78 5.24 22.40
CA ILE A 140 -4.94 5.34 23.87
C ILE A 140 -6.34 5.86 24.21
N ASN A 141 -6.82 6.91 23.53
CA ASN A 141 -8.15 7.46 23.73
C ASN A 141 -9.27 6.45 23.38
N LEU A 142 -8.98 5.48 22.50
CA LEU A 142 -9.88 4.38 22.15
C LEU A 142 -9.73 3.17 23.08
N GLY A 143 -8.93 3.27 24.14
CA GLY A 143 -8.80 2.27 25.19
C GLY A 143 -7.73 1.20 24.95
N ILE A 144 -6.85 1.38 23.99
CA ILE A 144 -5.69 0.49 23.81
C ILE A 144 -4.61 0.83 24.83
N ASN A 145 -4.07 -0.20 25.47
CA ASN A 145 -3.00 -0.03 26.45
C ASN A 145 -1.75 0.60 25.80
N GLU A 146 -1.27 1.70 26.36
CA GLU A 146 -0.11 2.43 25.87
C GLU A 146 1.13 1.55 25.68
N ASN A 147 1.37 0.62 26.58
CA ASN A 147 2.53 -0.27 26.54
C ASN A 147 2.55 -1.21 25.32
N LYS A 148 1.42 -1.36 24.63
CA LYS A 148 1.31 -2.12 23.38
C LYS A 148 1.56 -1.28 22.13
N ILE A 149 1.71 0.05 22.25
CA ILE A 149 1.74 0.95 21.10
C ILE A 149 3.14 1.55 20.93
N HIS A 150 3.76 1.25 19.80
CA HIS A 150 5.11 1.68 19.44
C HIS A 150 5.06 2.63 18.24
N VAL A 151 5.62 3.83 18.38
CA VAL A 151 5.75 4.79 17.29
C VAL A 151 7.06 4.51 16.57
N THR A 152 6.96 3.92 15.37
CA THR A 152 8.12 3.48 14.58
C THR A 152 8.18 4.08 13.18
N GLY A 153 7.13 4.76 12.75
CA GLY A 153 6.93 5.10 11.35
C GLY A 153 6.35 3.92 10.55
N ILE A 154 6.08 4.15 9.28
CA ILE A 154 5.70 3.09 8.33
C ILE A 154 6.99 2.46 7.79
N PRO A 155 7.17 1.14 7.87
CA PRO A 155 8.35 0.47 7.33
C PRO A 155 8.49 0.67 5.81
N MET A 156 9.70 0.97 5.38
CA MET A 156 10.05 1.12 3.96
C MET A 156 11.34 0.34 3.66
N SER A 157 11.65 0.14 2.39
CA SER A 157 12.86 -0.56 1.98
C SER A 157 14.10 0.28 2.26
N ASP A 158 15.17 -0.37 2.73
CA ASP A 158 16.48 0.24 2.96
C ASP A 158 17.06 0.87 1.67
N ARG A 159 16.61 0.40 0.50
CA ARG A 159 16.99 0.97 -0.80
C ARG A 159 16.68 2.46 -0.94
N PHE A 160 15.69 3.00 -0.23
CA PHE A 160 15.42 4.45 -0.25
C PHE A 160 16.46 5.29 0.49
N PHE A 161 17.33 4.65 1.27
CA PHE A 161 18.46 5.29 1.97
C PHE A 161 19.81 5.06 1.29
N GLU A 162 19.84 4.31 0.18
CA GLU A 162 21.06 4.06 -0.56
C GLU A 162 21.58 5.32 -1.26
N ASN A 163 22.90 5.41 -1.38
CA ASN A 163 23.56 6.43 -2.18
C ASN A 163 23.65 5.97 -3.62
N PHE A 164 22.88 6.57 -4.49
CA PHE A 164 22.87 6.26 -5.91
C PHE A 164 23.82 7.15 -6.72
N ASP A 165 24.49 6.57 -7.71
CA ASP A 165 25.19 7.30 -8.76
C ASP A 165 24.17 7.91 -9.74
N LYS A 166 23.91 9.20 -9.58
CA LYS A 166 22.93 9.93 -10.40
C LYS A 166 23.23 9.85 -11.89
N SER A 167 24.51 9.86 -12.27
CA SER A 167 24.93 9.80 -13.69
C SER A 167 24.44 8.51 -14.34
N LYS A 168 24.58 7.39 -13.65
CA LYS A 168 24.08 6.08 -14.13
C LYS A 168 22.57 6.05 -14.25
N ILE A 169 21.85 6.72 -13.34
CA ILE A 169 20.39 6.80 -13.40
C ILE A 169 19.94 7.60 -14.63
N TYR A 170 20.54 8.77 -14.86
CA TYR A 170 20.27 9.59 -16.04
C TYR A 170 20.53 8.81 -17.34
N GLU A 171 21.65 8.08 -17.42
CA GLU A 171 21.98 7.22 -18.54
C GLU A 171 20.95 6.08 -18.73
N MET A 172 20.66 5.35 -17.66
CA MET A 172 19.70 4.20 -17.66
C MET A 172 18.34 4.60 -18.23
N PHE A 173 17.84 5.76 -17.84
CA PHE A 173 16.53 6.25 -18.28
C PHE A 173 16.60 7.18 -19.50
N LYS A 174 17.78 7.36 -20.07
CA LYS A 174 18.04 8.27 -21.23
C LYS A 174 17.51 9.68 -20.96
N LEU A 175 17.83 10.23 -19.80
CA LEU A 175 17.46 11.56 -19.35
C LEU A 175 18.65 12.53 -19.48
N ASP A 176 18.35 13.81 -19.66
CA ASP A 176 19.34 14.88 -19.71
C ASP A 176 19.72 15.31 -18.27
N PRO A 177 20.97 15.17 -17.83
CA PRO A 177 21.37 15.50 -16.46
C PRO A 177 21.27 17.01 -16.14
N ASN A 178 21.16 17.89 -17.18
CA ASN A 178 20.99 19.31 -16.99
C ASN A 178 19.54 19.76 -16.82
N LYS A 179 18.58 18.84 -16.92
CA LYS A 179 17.16 19.15 -16.79
C LYS A 179 16.58 18.52 -15.53
N LYS A 180 15.70 19.26 -14.87
CA LYS A 180 14.96 18.78 -13.71
C LYS A 180 13.98 17.67 -14.11
N VAL A 181 13.86 16.66 -13.25
CA VAL A 181 13.00 15.49 -13.46
C VAL A 181 11.79 15.57 -12.54
N ILE A 182 10.61 15.33 -13.10
CA ILE A 182 9.36 15.09 -12.38
C ILE A 182 9.06 13.60 -12.47
N LEU A 183 8.92 12.93 -11.33
CA LEU A 183 8.44 11.56 -11.26
C LEU A 183 6.91 11.58 -11.09
N PHE A 184 6.21 11.01 -12.06
CA PHE A 184 4.76 11.00 -12.11
C PHE A 184 4.24 9.57 -12.01
N PHE A 185 3.53 9.25 -10.93
CA PHE A 185 2.88 7.96 -10.77
C PHE A 185 1.46 7.98 -11.33
N GLY A 186 1.19 7.10 -12.28
CA GLY A 186 -0.14 6.93 -12.90
C GLY A 186 -1.23 6.45 -11.93
N GLY A 187 -0.82 6.15 -10.71
CA GLY A 187 -1.70 5.60 -9.69
C GLY A 187 -1.92 4.10 -9.86
N GLY A 188 -2.06 3.42 -8.73
CA GLY A 188 -2.48 2.02 -8.69
C GLY A 188 -4.00 1.89 -8.87
N GLU A 189 -4.55 0.77 -8.46
CA GLU A 189 -5.96 0.41 -8.62
C GLU A 189 -6.97 1.40 -8.01
N PHE A 190 -6.53 2.21 -7.05
CA PHE A 190 -7.34 3.21 -6.33
C PHE A 190 -6.93 4.66 -6.66
N GLY A 191 -6.41 4.93 -7.86
CA GLY A 191 -6.08 6.27 -8.32
C GLY A 191 -7.30 7.07 -8.78
N LEU A 192 -7.04 8.26 -9.34
CA LEU A 192 -8.06 9.19 -9.87
C LEU A 192 -8.86 8.62 -11.07
N GLY A 193 -8.52 7.43 -11.52
CA GLY A 193 -8.99 6.86 -12.78
C GLY A 193 -8.14 7.31 -13.97
N LYS A 194 -8.23 6.55 -15.07
CA LYS A 194 -7.40 6.72 -16.27
C LYS A 194 -7.48 8.14 -16.83
N ASP A 195 -8.68 8.62 -17.14
CA ASP A 195 -8.88 9.86 -17.87
C ASP A 195 -8.38 11.08 -17.10
N ARG A 196 -8.67 11.16 -15.80
CA ARG A 196 -8.19 12.27 -14.96
C ARG A 196 -6.66 12.22 -14.79
N THR A 197 -6.09 11.04 -14.63
CA THR A 197 -4.64 10.87 -14.51
C THR A 197 -3.93 11.33 -15.79
N VAL A 198 -4.47 10.97 -16.95
CA VAL A 198 -3.97 11.42 -18.27
C VAL A 198 -4.08 12.94 -18.40
N GLN A 199 -5.21 13.55 -18.03
CA GLN A 199 -5.41 15.00 -18.05
C GLN A 199 -4.40 15.74 -17.13
N VAL A 200 -4.11 15.19 -15.96
CA VAL A 200 -3.11 15.76 -15.05
C VAL A 200 -1.72 15.71 -15.71
N LEU A 201 -1.32 14.54 -16.23
CA LEU A 201 -0.04 14.43 -16.94
C LEU A 201 0.06 15.39 -18.14
N GLU A 202 -1.01 15.52 -18.93
CA GLU A 202 -1.08 16.47 -20.04
C GLU A 202 -0.86 17.92 -19.57
N SER A 203 -1.46 18.29 -18.43
CA SER A 203 -1.24 19.61 -17.85
C SER A 203 0.21 19.87 -17.47
N PHE A 204 0.91 18.87 -16.91
CA PHE A 204 2.34 18.97 -16.62
C PHE A 204 3.17 19.10 -17.92
N ILE A 205 2.85 18.30 -18.94
CA ILE A 205 3.52 18.37 -20.24
C ILE A 205 3.41 19.76 -20.85
N LYS A 206 2.21 20.36 -20.83
CA LYS A 206 1.95 21.66 -21.43
C LYS A 206 2.51 22.84 -20.62
N LYS A 207 2.41 22.78 -19.30
CA LYS A 207 2.77 23.91 -18.42
C LYS A 207 4.24 23.92 -18.01
N LEU A 208 4.94 22.80 -18.11
CA LEU A 208 6.33 22.64 -17.67
C LEU A 208 7.23 22.13 -18.79
N PRO A 209 7.41 22.93 -19.88
CA PRO A 209 8.16 22.49 -21.08
C PRO A 209 9.65 22.24 -20.81
N ASN A 210 10.21 22.87 -19.78
CA ASN A 210 11.63 22.77 -19.43
C ASN A 210 11.95 21.57 -18.51
N PHE A 211 10.93 20.80 -18.10
CA PHE A 211 11.11 19.62 -17.24
C PHE A 211 11.09 18.34 -18.06
N GLN A 212 11.81 17.35 -17.61
CA GLN A 212 11.64 15.96 -18.02
C GLN A 212 10.64 15.29 -17.10
N ILE A 213 9.86 14.36 -17.62
CA ILE A 213 8.85 13.64 -16.85
C ILE A 213 9.11 12.14 -17.01
N VAL A 214 9.21 11.42 -15.90
CA VAL A 214 9.17 9.97 -15.88
C VAL A 214 7.79 9.55 -15.37
N ALA A 215 6.96 9.03 -16.27
CA ALA A 215 5.59 8.63 -15.99
C ALA A 215 5.52 7.11 -15.77
N VAL A 216 5.22 6.68 -14.55
CA VAL A 216 5.19 5.27 -14.15
C VAL A 216 3.74 4.80 -14.08
N ALA A 217 3.36 3.91 -14.99
CA ALA A 217 2.00 3.32 -15.05
C ALA A 217 1.84 2.06 -14.17
N GLY A 218 2.95 1.51 -13.64
CA GLY A 218 2.93 0.27 -12.88
C GLY A 218 2.48 -0.92 -13.73
N LYS A 219 1.65 -1.79 -13.17
CA LYS A 219 1.11 -2.98 -13.85
C LYS A 219 -0.12 -2.68 -14.73
N ASN A 220 -0.45 -1.42 -14.94
CA ASN A 220 -1.62 -1.02 -15.72
C ASN A 220 -1.24 -0.72 -17.17
N GLU A 221 -1.28 -1.73 -18.05
CA GLU A 221 -0.92 -1.58 -19.47
C GLU A 221 -1.77 -0.53 -20.19
N LYS A 222 -3.08 -0.45 -19.90
CA LYS A 222 -3.95 0.58 -20.50
C LYS A 222 -3.57 2.00 -20.12
N MET A 223 -3.03 2.18 -18.92
CA MET A 223 -2.51 3.48 -18.47
C MET A 223 -1.19 3.79 -19.19
N LYS A 224 -0.32 2.80 -19.32
CA LYS A 224 0.94 2.92 -20.04
C LYS A 224 0.72 3.33 -21.49
N GLU A 225 -0.14 2.61 -22.22
CA GLU A 225 -0.53 2.94 -23.60
C GLU A 225 -1.03 4.39 -23.70
N SER A 226 -1.90 4.82 -22.76
CA SER A 226 -2.43 6.19 -22.77
C SER A 226 -1.37 7.25 -22.52
N PHE A 227 -0.36 6.97 -21.69
CA PHE A 227 0.76 7.87 -21.48
C PHE A 227 1.67 7.94 -22.71
N GLU A 228 1.91 6.81 -23.38
CA GLU A 228 2.66 6.73 -24.63
C GLU A 228 1.98 7.50 -25.78
N GLU A 229 0.67 7.30 -25.94
CA GLU A 229 -0.15 8.05 -26.89
C GLU A 229 -0.12 9.55 -26.62
N LEU A 230 -0.28 9.95 -25.35
CA LEU A 230 -0.22 11.36 -24.94
C LEU A 230 1.14 11.98 -25.26
N SER A 231 2.23 11.28 -24.96
CA SER A 231 3.59 11.73 -25.25
C SER A 231 3.79 11.92 -26.76
N LYS A 232 3.37 10.95 -27.56
CA LYS A 232 3.47 10.99 -29.02
C LYS A 232 2.62 12.12 -29.63
N ASN A 233 1.37 12.25 -29.21
CA ASN A 233 0.44 13.27 -29.74
C ASN A 233 0.90 14.72 -29.42
N ASN A 234 1.71 14.89 -28.38
CA ASN A 234 2.31 16.19 -28.04
C ASN A 234 3.75 16.34 -28.54
N ASN A 235 4.32 15.35 -29.27
CA ASN A 235 5.70 15.34 -29.78
C ASN A 235 6.75 15.58 -28.67
N VAL A 236 6.61 14.90 -27.52
CA VAL A 236 7.45 15.11 -26.32
C VAL A 236 8.19 13.86 -25.86
N GLU A 237 8.30 12.83 -26.71
CA GLU A 237 8.99 11.57 -26.38
C GLU A 237 10.46 11.76 -26.01
N ASN A 238 11.05 12.87 -26.44
CA ASN A 238 12.41 13.25 -26.09
C ASN A 238 12.58 13.68 -24.62
N ARG A 239 11.49 14.08 -23.93
CA ARG A 239 11.52 14.54 -22.54
C ARG A 239 10.49 13.85 -21.61
N VAL A 240 9.65 12.97 -22.15
CA VAL A 240 8.70 12.16 -21.37
C VAL A 240 9.08 10.68 -21.51
N ARG A 241 9.43 10.05 -20.42
CA ARG A 241 9.70 8.61 -20.37
C ARG A 241 8.52 7.92 -19.73
N VAL A 242 7.92 6.96 -20.44
CA VAL A 242 6.82 6.16 -19.93
C VAL A 242 7.35 4.80 -19.51
N LEU A 243 7.08 4.42 -18.27
CA LEU A 243 7.46 3.14 -17.71
C LEU A 243 6.22 2.36 -17.29
N GLY A 244 6.27 1.05 -17.47
CA GLY A 244 5.36 0.11 -16.82
C GLY A 244 5.71 -0.10 -15.35
N PHE A 245 5.65 -1.35 -14.90
CA PHE A 245 6.17 -1.70 -13.58
C PHE A 245 7.69 -1.59 -13.55
N THR A 246 8.23 -0.97 -12.50
CA THR A 246 9.67 -0.84 -12.27
C THR A 246 10.00 -1.04 -10.80
N ASP A 247 11.13 -1.67 -10.53
CA ASP A 247 11.77 -1.80 -9.21
C ASP A 247 12.76 -0.66 -8.93
N LYS A 248 12.90 0.30 -9.87
CA LYS A 248 13.84 1.41 -9.83
C LYS A 248 13.23 2.70 -9.27
N VAL A 249 12.20 2.57 -8.43
CA VAL A 249 11.54 3.73 -7.81
C VAL A 249 12.50 4.52 -6.91
N PRO A 250 13.33 3.89 -6.04
CA PRO A 250 14.30 4.62 -5.22
C PRO A 250 15.28 5.45 -6.06
N GLU A 251 15.82 4.88 -7.13
CA GLU A 251 16.73 5.56 -8.05
C GLU A 251 16.03 6.76 -8.72
N LEU A 252 14.79 6.57 -9.19
CA LEU A 252 14.03 7.66 -9.83
C LEU A 252 13.68 8.77 -8.84
N MET A 253 13.31 8.45 -7.61
CA MET A 253 13.06 9.45 -6.56
C MET A 253 14.33 10.24 -6.25
N ASN A 254 15.51 9.60 -6.21
CA ASN A 254 16.79 10.23 -5.91
C ASN A 254 17.18 11.34 -6.89
N ILE A 255 16.79 11.24 -8.18
CA ILE A 255 17.06 12.26 -9.21
C ILE A 255 15.90 13.22 -9.43
N SER A 256 14.74 12.98 -8.83
CA SER A 256 13.54 13.78 -9.05
C SER A 256 13.51 15.02 -8.16
N CYS A 257 13.12 16.16 -8.73
CA CYS A 257 12.87 17.38 -7.95
C CYS A 257 11.42 17.49 -7.47
N LEU A 258 10.52 16.68 -8.01
CA LEU A 258 9.11 16.62 -7.65
C LEU A 258 8.56 15.23 -7.92
N VAL A 259 7.80 14.72 -6.97
CA VAL A 259 7.03 13.48 -7.13
C VAL A 259 5.54 13.82 -7.14
N VAL A 260 4.84 13.33 -8.14
CA VAL A 260 3.38 13.45 -8.28
C VAL A 260 2.74 12.08 -8.08
N SER A 261 1.98 11.93 -7.03
CA SER A 261 1.40 10.65 -6.62
C SER A 261 0.04 10.84 -5.95
N LYS A 262 -0.73 9.76 -5.78
CA LYS A 262 -1.79 9.76 -4.80
C LYS A 262 -1.18 9.76 -3.39
N PRO A 263 -1.84 10.38 -2.38
CA PRO A 263 -1.33 10.41 -1.01
C PRO A 263 -1.57 9.07 -0.29
N GLY A 264 -0.87 8.01 -0.72
CA GLY A 264 -0.89 6.71 -0.06
C GLY A 264 0.19 6.62 1.02
N GLY A 265 -0.08 5.94 2.13
CA GLY A 265 0.83 5.85 3.27
C GLY A 265 2.25 5.43 2.89
N LEU A 266 2.41 4.37 2.11
CA LEU A 266 3.74 3.90 1.66
C LEU A 266 4.46 4.94 0.79
N THR A 267 3.84 5.36 -0.32
CA THR A 267 4.48 6.27 -1.28
C THR A 267 4.84 7.64 -0.69
N THR A 268 4.07 8.11 0.31
CA THR A 268 4.39 9.36 1.00
C THR A 268 5.45 9.21 2.08
N THR A 269 5.72 7.99 2.53
CA THR A 269 6.82 7.66 3.42
C THR A 269 8.13 7.53 2.64
N GLU A 270 8.10 6.86 1.50
CA GLU A 270 9.20 6.74 0.53
C GLU A 270 9.68 8.11 0.02
#